data_7bab6214b78db72ace075ef5a0d8af0b
#
_entry.id   7bab6214b78db72ace075ef5a0d8af0b
#
_cell.length_a   1.000
_cell.length_b   1.000
_cell.length_c   1.000
_cell.angle_alpha   90.00
_cell.angle_beta   90.00
_cell.angle_gamma   90.00
#
_symmetry.space_group_name_H-M   'P 1'
#
loop_
_entity.id
_entity.type
_entity.pdbx_description
1 polymer ?
#
loop_
_entity_poly.entity_id
_entity_poly.type
_entity_poly.pdbx_seq_one_letter_code
_entity_poly.pdbx_strand_id
1 'polypeptide(L)'
;MNGDALVKKTTKIMFGDAGISGTAQYMSQLVWVLFLKVFDYKEEEWELEGDYTSVIPAPFRFRDWADPRNEDGTKDYSNRITGDKLINFVNNSLFPFLRGVEIDYDGEKRLFASEDSKAKIIRSFMAESQNYMKDGVRFRQLINEIGDVDFDVASEKHDFNDFYERLLKELQNGGKATGEFYTPRAITSFIVDHVD
;
A
#
# COMPACT_ATOMS: atom_id res chain seq x y z
N MET A 1 14.48 -0.89 -9.80
CA MET A 1 15.09 -1.71 -8.70
C MET A 1 14.91 -3.19 -9.03
N ASN A 2 15.89 -4.08 -8.76
CA ASN A 2 15.70 -5.53 -9.00
C ASN A 2 14.65 -6.09 -8.00
N GLY A 3 13.58 -6.70 -8.50
CA GLY A 3 12.47 -7.24 -7.69
C GLY A 3 12.94 -8.22 -6.60
N ASP A 4 13.95 -9.06 -6.88
CA ASP A 4 14.52 -10.00 -5.89
C ASP A 4 15.15 -9.29 -4.69
N ALA A 5 15.80 -8.14 -4.92
CA ALA A 5 16.40 -7.36 -3.85
C ALA A 5 15.31 -6.71 -2.96
N LEU A 6 14.23 -6.21 -3.56
CA LEU A 6 13.09 -5.66 -2.83
C LEU A 6 12.42 -6.73 -1.97
N VAL A 7 12.12 -7.91 -2.55
CA VAL A 7 11.54 -9.04 -1.82
C VAL A 7 12.40 -9.42 -0.61
N LYS A 8 13.71 -9.59 -0.79
CA LYS A 8 14.63 -9.94 0.31
C LYS A 8 14.66 -8.89 1.41
N LYS A 9 14.68 -7.60 1.05
CA LYS A 9 14.68 -6.51 2.04
C LYS A 9 13.37 -6.46 2.81
N THR A 10 12.22 -6.45 2.12
CA THR A 10 10.91 -6.39 2.74
C THR A 10 10.64 -7.59 3.63
N THR A 11 11.03 -8.80 3.18
CA THR A 11 10.97 -10.03 3.97
C THR A 11 11.77 -9.89 5.28
N LYS A 12 13.03 -9.44 5.21
CA LYS A 12 13.88 -9.25 6.38
C LYS A 12 13.29 -8.24 7.38
N ILE A 13 12.73 -7.14 6.88
CA ILE A 13 12.09 -6.12 7.71
C ILE A 13 10.88 -6.72 8.44
N MET A 14 9.97 -7.33 7.69
CA MET A 14 8.68 -7.80 8.22
C MET A 14 8.81 -9.01 9.14
N PHE A 15 9.64 -10.00 8.82
CA PHE A 15 9.86 -11.14 9.71
C PHE A 15 10.62 -10.78 11.01
N GLY A 16 11.17 -9.58 11.10
CA GLY A 16 11.69 -9.04 12.36
C GLY A 16 10.63 -8.37 13.23
N ASP A 17 9.39 -8.23 12.76
CA ASP A 17 8.28 -7.62 13.50
C ASP A 17 7.48 -8.69 14.26
N ALA A 18 7.17 -8.42 15.54
CA ALA A 18 6.43 -9.35 16.40
C ALA A 18 4.97 -9.59 15.94
N GLY A 19 4.44 -8.75 15.07
CA GLY A 19 3.10 -8.89 14.49
C GLY A 19 3.05 -9.82 13.27
N ILE A 20 4.20 -10.18 12.68
CA ILE A 20 4.31 -11.03 11.50
C ILE A 20 4.81 -12.41 11.92
N SER A 21 3.92 -13.38 12.01
CA SER A 21 4.24 -14.74 12.44
C SER A 21 4.28 -15.77 11.30
N GLY A 22 3.98 -15.37 10.08
CA GLY A 22 3.96 -16.29 8.93
C GLY A 22 3.78 -15.62 7.58
N THR A 23 3.90 -16.43 6.54
CA THR A 23 3.88 -16.01 5.15
C THR A 23 2.58 -15.32 4.75
N ALA A 24 1.43 -15.79 5.23
CA ALA A 24 0.13 -15.19 4.92
C ALA A 24 0.03 -13.75 5.45
N GLN A 25 0.50 -13.49 6.67
CA GLN A 25 0.51 -12.15 7.24
C GLN A 25 1.50 -11.23 6.53
N TYR A 26 2.68 -11.77 6.18
CA TYR A 26 3.66 -11.08 5.35
C TYR A 26 3.05 -10.62 4.02
N MET A 27 2.38 -11.54 3.31
CA MET A 27 1.72 -11.23 2.05
C MET A 27 0.63 -10.18 2.20
N SER A 28 -0.27 -10.39 3.13
CA SER A 28 -1.36 -9.45 3.38
C SER A 28 -0.85 -8.06 3.71
N GLN A 29 0.22 -7.97 4.53
CA GLN A 29 0.85 -6.69 4.88
C GLN A 29 1.44 -5.99 3.65
N LEU A 30 2.17 -6.73 2.81
CA LEU A 30 2.82 -6.16 1.65
C LEU A 30 1.83 -5.72 0.58
N VAL A 31 0.80 -6.53 0.34
CA VAL A 31 -0.20 -6.32 -0.70
C VAL A 31 -0.96 -5.00 -0.51
N TRP A 32 -1.44 -4.69 0.69
CA TRP A 32 -2.18 -3.46 0.88
C TRP A 32 -1.29 -2.20 0.79
N VAL A 33 -0.03 -2.27 1.24
CA VAL A 33 0.90 -1.15 1.09
C VAL A 33 1.21 -0.89 -0.38
N LEU A 34 1.48 -1.95 -1.14
CA LEU A 34 1.71 -1.87 -2.58
C LEU A 34 0.47 -1.35 -3.33
N PHE A 35 -0.71 -1.86 -2.97
CA PHE A 35 -1.96 -1.40 -3.59
C PHE A 35 -2.13 0.11 -3.45
N LEU A 36 -1.99 0.64 -2.23
CA LEU A 36 -2.12 2.09 -2.02
C LEU A 36 -1.04 2.89 -2.74
N LYS A 37 0.20 2.38 -2.82
CA LYS A 37 1.27 3.04 -3.57
C LYS A 37 0.98 3.08 -5.07
N VAL A 38 0.58 1.94 -5.66
CA VAL A 38 0.26 1.86 -7.10
C VAL A 38 -0.97 2.69 -7.43
N PHE A 39 -1.98 2.65 -6.56
CA PHE A 39 -3.19 3.42 -6.75
C PHE A 39 -2.90 4.94 -6.73
N ASP A 40 -2.15 5.41 -5.75
CA ASP A 40 -1.76 6.82 -5.64
C ASP A 40 -0.92 7.28 -6.85
N TYR A 41 0.01 6.43 -7.32
CA TYR A 41 0.78 6.70 -8.54
C TYR A 41 -0.14 6.88 -9.76
N LYS A 42 -1.15 6.02 -9.91
CA LYS A 42 -2.13 6.13 -10.99
C LYS A 42 -3.00 7.38 -10.86
N GLU A 43 -3.36 7.77 -9.66
CA GLU A 43 -4.08 9.03 -9.45
C GLU A 43 -3.23 10.25 -9.85
N GLU A 44 -1.91 10.24 -9.56
CA GLU A 44 -0.99 11.30 -10.01
C GLU A 44 -0.95 11.39 -11.55
N GLU A 45 -0.88 10.25 -12.26
CA GLU A 45 -0.95 10.25 -13.73
C GLU A 45 -2.26 10.86 -14.24
N TRP A 46 -3.40 10.45 -13.69
CA TRP A 46 -4.71 10.98 -14.09
C TRP A 46 -4.88 12.47 -13.75
N GLU A 47 -4.32 12.92 -12.64
CA GLU A 47 -4.31 14.36 -12.28
C GLU A 47 -3.52 15.20 -13.31
N LEU A 48 -2.45 14.64 -13.88
CA LEU A 48 -1.65 15.31 -14.92
C LEU A 48 -2.37 15.33 -16.31
N GLU A 49 -3.25 14.39 -16.58
CA GLU A 49 -3.99 14.31 -17.84
C GLU A 49 -5.16 15.32 -17.93
N GLY A 50 -5.55 15.97 -16.82
CA GLY A 50 -6.57 17.03 -16.82
C GLY A 50 -7.61 16.95 -15.72
N ASP A 51 -8.91 16.91 -16.02
CA ASP A 51 -10.03 17.15 -15.09
C ASP A 51 -10.25 16.05 -14.00
N TYR A 52 -9.19 15.36 -13.58
CA TYR A 52 -9.27 14.35 -12.52
C TYR A 52 -8.88 14.94 -11.15
N THR A 53 -9.64 14.58 -10.14
CA THR A 53 -9.32 14.85 -8.74
C THR A 53 -9.22 13.53 -8.00
N SER A 54 -8.15 13.35 -7.21
CA SER A 54 -7.93 12.14 -6.41
C SER A 54 -9.18 11.76 -5.61
N VAL A 55 -9.59 10.51 -5.71
CA VAL A 55 -10.75 10.00 -4.95
C VAL A 55 -10.40 9.80 -3.48
N ILE A 56 -9.12 9.58 -3.16
CA ILE A 56 -8.65 9.59 -1.78
C ILE A 56 -8.25 11.02 -1.44
N PRO A 57 -8.95 11.70 -0.51
CA PRO A 57 -8.57 13.07 -0.14
C PRO A 57 -7.33 13.10 0.74
N ALA A 58 -6.60 14.23 0.72
CA ALA A 58 -5.59 14.49 1.73
C ALA A 58 -6.19 14.45 3.16
N PRO A 59 -5.45 13.98 4.15
CA PRO A 59 -4.07 13.51 4.15
C PRO A 59 -3.93 11.99 4.00
N PHE A 60 -4.90 11.30 3.38
CA PHE A 60 -4.98 9.83 3.36
C PHE A 60 -4.39 9.21 2.09
N ARG A 61 -3.99 10.01 1.07
CA ARG A 61 -3.26 9.51 -0.11
C ARG A 61 -1.90 8.96 0.31
N PHE A 62 -1.40 7.95 -0.38
CA PHE A 62 -0.10 7.35 -0.04
C PHE A 62 1.03 8.39 -0.02
N ARG A 63 1.07 9.30 -0.97
CA ARG A 63 2.05 10.40 -1.04
C ARG A 63 2.02 11.34 0.17
N ASP A 64 0.87 11.50 0.85
CA ASP A 64 0.76 12.43 1.97
C ASP A 64 1.41 11.90 3.25
N TRP A 65 1.22 10.61 3.57
CA TRP A 65 1.65 10.03 4.84
C TRP A 65 2.83 9.05 4.71
N ALA A 66 2.93 8.37 3.56
CA ALA A 66 3.93 7.33 3.33
C ALA A 66 5.21 7.88 2.69
N ASP A 67 5.10 8.73 1.67
CA ASP A 67 6.24 9.30 0.95
C ASP A 67 6.08 10.83 0.72
N PRO A 68 5.91 11.61 1.81
CA PRO A 68 5.72 13.07 1.67
C PRO A 68 6.92 13.70 0.98
N ARG A 69 6.63 14.67 0.10
CA ARG A 69 7.63 15.37 -0.70
C ARG A 69 7.52 16.89 -0.48
N ASN A 70 8.67 17.55 -0.56
CA ASN A 70 8.79 18.99 -0.61
C ASN A 70 8.30 19.53 -1.98
N GLU A 71 8.11 20.84 -2.08
CA GLU A 71 7.71 21.50 -3.33
C GLU A 71 8.70 21.27 -4.50
N ASP A 72 9.96 21.03 -4.19
CA ASP A 72 11.00 20.69 -5.19
C ASP A 72 11.04 19.21 -5.59
N GLY A 73 10.10 18.38 -5.09
CA GLY A 73 10.02 16.96 -5.35
C GLY A 73 10.95 16.10 -4.49
N THR A 74 11.79 16.67 -3.66
CA THR A 74 12.65 15.93 -2.73
C THR A 74 11.83 15.34 -1.58
N LYS A 75 12.33 14.24 -0.98
CA LYS A 75 11.62 13.59 0.14
C LYS A 75 11.61 14.48 1.38
N ASP A 76 10.42 14.69 1.92
CA ASP A 76 10.24 15.43 3.18
C ASP A 76 10.37 14.48 4.38
N TYR A 77 11.57 14.41 4.94
CA TYR A 77 11.84 13.59 6.11
C TYR A 77 11.25 14.15 7.41
N SER A 78 10.94 15.45 7.46
CA SER A 78 10.44 16.11 8.67
C SER A 78 8.96 15.82 8.91
N ASN A 79 8.18 15.65 7.84
CA ASN A 79 6.73 15.35 7.90
C ASN A 79 6.40 13.88 7.89
N ARG A 80 7.41 12.99 7.91
CA ARG A 80 7.18 11.55 7.96
C ARG A 80 6.68 11.08 9.32
N ILE A 81 5.54 10.41 9.29
CA ILE A 81 5.02 9.72 10.48
C ILE A 81 5.84 8.45 10.73
N THR A 82 6.26 8.19 11.97
CA THR A 82 7.04 7.00 12.36
C THR A 82 6.68 6.52 13.76
N GLY A 83 7.16 5.34 14.14
CA GLY A 83 6.94 4.77 15.47
C GLY A 83 5.45 4.54 15.76
N ASP A 84 5.07 4.68 17.03
CA ASP A 84 3.69 4.44 17.47
C ASP A 84 2.68 5.36 16.79
N LYS A 85 3.09 6.58 16.40
CA LYS A 85 2.22 7.50 15.66
C LYS A 85 1.82 6.92 14.30
N LEU A 86 2.75 6.24 13.60
CA LEU A 86 2.45 5.59 12.32
C LEU A 86 1.47 4.43 12.51
N ILE A 87 1.71 3.57 13.49
CA ILE A 87 0.79 2.45 13.79
C ILE A 87 -0.60 2.97 14.14
N ASN A 88 -0.68 4.00 15.00
CA ASN A 88 -1.94 4.61 15.37
C ASN A 88 -2.66 5.24 14.19
N PHE A 89 -1.95 6.01 13.35
CA PHE A 89 -2.54 6.61 12.16
C PHE A 89 -3.13 5.54 11.24
N VAL A 90 -2.35 4.49 10.94
CA VAL A 90 -2.81 3.43 10.04
C VAL A 90 -4.01 2.69 10.61
N ASN A 91 -3.96 2.26 11.87
CA ASN A 91 -5.00 1.42 12.45
C ASN A 91 -6.28 2.19 12.82
N ASN A 92 -6.15 3.44 13.29
CA ASN A 92 -7.26 4.19 13.88
C ASN A 92 -7.79 5.31 12.97
N SER A 93 -7.05 5.69 11.92
CA SER A 93 -7.48 6.73 10.97
C SER A 93 -7.55 6.20 9.54
N LEU A 94 -6.44 5.77 8.96
CA LEU A 94 -6.36 5.37 7.55
C LEU A 94 -7.28 4.19 7.21
N PHE A 95 -7.18 3.08 7.94
CA PHE A 95 -7.99 1.89 7.68
C PHE A 95 -9.48 2.11 7.88
N PRO A 96 -9.94 2.69 9.02
CA PRO A 96 -11.36 2.99 9.19
C PRO A 96 -11.87 3.93 8.10
N PHE A 97 -11.14 5.00 7.79
CA PHE A 97 -11.52 5.95 6.75
C PHE A 97 -11.67 5.27 5.39
N LEU A 98 -10.65 4.56 4.91
CA LEU A 98 -10.68 3.90 3.61
C LEU A 98 -11.69 2.75 3.51
N ARG A 99 -12.18 2.24 4.64
CA ARG A 99 -13.31 1.29 4.72
C ARG A 99 -14.68 1.96 4.66
N GLY A 100 -14.73 3.29 4.63
CA GLY A 100 -15.97 4.06 4.65
C GLY A 100 -16.60 4.20 6.05
N VAL A 101 -15.79 4.09 7.10
CA VAL A 101 -16.21 4.40 8.47
C VAL A 101 -15.96 5.87 8.75
N GLU A 102 -16.92 6.56 9.38
CA GLU A 102 -16.72 7.93 9.83
C GLU A 102 -15.67 7.95 10.94
N ILE A 103 -14.71 8.85 10.81
CA ILE A 103 -13.63 9.06 11.78
C ILE A 103 -13.62 10.52 12.25
N ASP A 104 -13.07 10.75 13.43
CA ASP A 104 -12.65 12.09 13.86
C ASP A 104 -11.14 12.22 13.57
N TYR A 105 -10.76 13.15 12.71
CA TYR A 105 -9.38 13.41 12.36
C TYR A 105 -9.10 14.92 12.45
N ASP A 106 -8.18 15.27 13.34
CA ASP A 106 -7.85 16.68 13.67
C ASP A 106 -9.06 17.52 14.07
N GLY A 107 -10.03 16.91 14.81
CA GLY A 107 -11.24 17.58 15.28
C GLY A 107 -12.32 17.75 14.21
N GLU A 108 -12.16 17.13 13.05
CA GLU A 108 -13.14 17.14 11.97
C GLU A 108 -13.68 15.73 11.69
N LYS A 109 -15.01 15.65 11.47
CA LYS A 109 -15.63 14.41 11.01
C LYS A 109 -15.33 14.19 9.55
N ARG A 110 -14.76 13.03 9.22
CA ARG A 110 -14.40 12.64 7.86
C ARG A 110 -14.97 11.28 7.51
N LEU A 111 -15.52 11.18 6.30
CA LEU A 111 -16.14 9.95 5.78
C LEU A 111 -15.74 9.75 4.31
N PHE A 112 -15.24 8.57 3.99
CA PHE A 112 -14.93 8.17 2.62
C PHE A 112 -16.14 7.49 1.98
N ALA A 113 -17.11 8.30 1.54
CA ALA A 113 -18.42 7.87 1.03
C ALA A 113 -18.61 8.10 -0.48
N SER A 114 -17.55 8.38 -1.23
CA SER A 114 -17.65 8.62 -2.68
C SER A 114 -18.30 7.43 -3.40
N GLU A 115 -19.23 7.71 -4.33
CA GLU A 115 -19.87 6.71 -5.19
C GLU A 115 -19.06 6.38 -6.45
N ASP A 116 -17.91 7.00 -6.63
CA ASP A 116 -16.97 6.69 -7.70
C ASP A 116 -16.57 5.21 -7.69
N SER A 117 -16.43 4.61 -8.86
CA SER A 117 -16.08 3.18 -8.99
C SER A 117 -14.74 2.85 -8.34
N LYS A 118 -13.74 3.74 -8.46
CA LYS A 118 -12.42 3.59 -7.85
C LYS A 118 -12.51 3.62 -6.32
N ALA A 119 -13.32 4.54 -5.76
CA ALA A 119 -13.56 4.60 -4.31
C ALA A 119 -14.23 3.32 -3.78
N LYS A 120 -15.17 2.74 -4.55
CA LYS A 120 -15.80 1.45 -4.21
C LYS A 120 -14.78 0.31 -4.18
N ILE A 121 -13.86 0.27 -5.17
CA ILE A 121 -12.78 -0.71 -5.21
C ILE A 121 -11.89 -0.58 -3.98
N ILE A 122 -11.48 0.65 -3.62
CA ILE A 122 -10.67 0.91 -2.44
C ILE A 122 -11.37 0.40 -1.18
N ARG A 123 -12.64 0.77 -0.95
CA ARG A 123 -13.39 0.32 0.22
C ARG A 123 -13.49 -1.20 0.30
N SER A 124 -13.81 -1.85 -0.82
CA SER A 124 -13.89 -3.31 -0.89
C SER A 124 -12.56 -3.98 -0.57
N PHE A 125 -11.47 -3.49 -1.15
CA PHE A 125 -10.13 -4.00 -0.90
C PHE A 125 -9.70 -3.80 0.55
N MET A 126 -9.90 -2.60 1.09
CA MET A 126 -9.51 -2.26 2.46
C MET A 126 -10.37 -2.96 3.51
N ALA A 127 -11.61 -3.36 3.19
CA ALA A 127 -12.44 -4.16 4.09
C ALA A 127 -11.81 -5.52 4.43
N GLU A 128 -11.15 -6.15 3.44
CA GLU A 128 -10.44 -7.43 3.57
C GLU A 128 -8.99 -7.29 4.10
N SER A 129 -8.46 -6.06 4.08
CA SER A 129 -7.06 -5.79 4.43
C SER A 129 -6.88 -5.61 5.95
N GLN A 130 -5.69 -5.95 6.47
CA GLN A 130 -5.32 -5.75 7.86
C GLN A 130 -3.86 -5.34 8.00
N ASN A 131 -3.56 -4.43 8.92
CA ASN A 131 -2.19 -4.13 9.32
C ASN A 131 -1.75 -5.11 10.41
N TYR A 132 -0.74 -5.91 10.12
CA TYR A 132 -0.17 -6.88 11.07
C TYR A 132 1.03 -6.32 11.82
N MET A 133 1.76 -5.35 11.24
CA MET A 133 2.96 -4.81 11.88
C MET A 133 2.64 -4.03 13.15
N LYS A 134 3.48 -4.25 14.17
CA LYS A 134 3.38 -3.63 15.49
C LYS A 134 4.53 -2.68 15.79
N ASP A 135 5.67 -2.85 15.13
CA ASP A 135 6.83 -1.97 15.27
C ASP A 135 6.78 -0.87 14.21
N GLY A 136 6.44 0.34 14.63
CA GLY A 136 6.30 1.48 13.72
C GLY A 136 7.61 1.94 13.08
N VAL A 137 8.78 1.60 13.66
CA VAL A 137 10.08 1.89 13.04
C VAL A 137 10.32 0.92 11.89
N ARG A 138 10.07 -0.37 12.08
CA ARG A 138 10.14 -1.39 11.02
C ARG A 138 9.10 -1.12 9.92
N PHE A 139 7.91 -0.72 10.33
CA PHE A 139 6.87 -0.38 9.37
C PHE A 139 7.27 0.82 8.52
N ARG A 140 7.90 1.85 9.11
CA ARG A 140 8.46 2.98 8.34
C ARG A 140 9.56 2.51 7.37
N GLN A 141 10.43 1.57 7.79
CA GLN A 141 11.44 1.00 6.89
C GLN A 141 10.79 0.28 5.70
N LEU A 142 9.74 -0.53 5.94
CA LEU A 142 8.97 -1.18 4.87
C LEU A 142 8.39 -0.15 3.89
N ILE A 143 7.72 0.88 4.40
CA ILE A 143 7.13 1.95 3.58
C ILE A 143 8.19 2.67 2.75
N ASN A 144 9.38 2.93 3.32
CA ASN A 144 10.46 3.58 2.58
C ASN A 144 10.94 2.70 1.42
N GLU A 145 11.14 1.39 1.62
CA GLU A 145 11.54 0.48 0.56
C GLU A 145 10.50 0.41 -0.57
N ILE A 146 9.21 0.44 -0.22
CA ILE A 146 8.12 0.44 -1.20
C ILE A 146 7.99 1.83 -1.86
N GLY A 147 8.14 2.91 -1.12
CA GLY A 147 8.10 4.27 -1.64
C GLY A 147 9.21 4.57 -2.65
N ASP A 148 10.35 3.88 -2.54
CA ASP A 148 11.48 3.99 -3.47
C ASP A 148 11.31 3.16 -4.75
N VAL A 149 10.25 2.34 -4.85
CA VAL A 149 9.92 1.65 -6.09
C VAL A 149 9.32 2.67 -7.05
N ASP A 150 9.98 2.83 -8.18
CA ASP A 150 9.49 3.64 -9.29
C ASP A 150 8.60 2.76 -10.16
N PHE A 151 7.34 3.16 -10.34
CA PHE A 151 6.37 2.50 -11.19
C PHE A 151 6.21 3.21 -12.52
N ASP A 152 7.15 4.11 -12.87
CA ASP A 152 7.09 4.82 -14.13
C ASP A 152 7.39 3.87 -15.30
N VAL A 153 6.57 4.02 -16.35
CA VAL A 153 6.73 3.51 -17.71
C VAL A 153 6.20 2.11 -18.03
N ALA A 154 5.76 1.98 -19.24
CA ALA A 154 5.19 0.81 -19.94
C ALA A 154 5.99 -0.52 -19.82
N SER A 155 7.25 -0.49 -19.35
CA SER A 155 8.04 -1.67 -19.01
C SER A 155 7.64 -2.26 -17.64
N GLU A 156 7.03 -1.47 -16.76
CA GLU A 156 6.79 -1.82 -15.36
C GLU A 156 5.43 -2.45 -15.08
N LYS A 157 4.47 -2.40 -16.03
CA LYS A 157 3.32 -3.32 -15.99
C LYS A 157 3.79 -4.79 -15.94
N HIS A 158 4.85 -5.10 -16.67
CA HIS A 158 5.53 -6.39 -16.57
C HIS A 158 6.26 -6.53 -15.23
N ASP A 159 6.93 -5.48 -14.75
CA ASP A 159 7.70 -5.53 -13.51
C ASP A 159 6.83 -5.70 -12.26
N PHE A 160 5.62 -5.13 -12.24
CA PHE A 160 4.67 -5.38 -11.13
C PHE A 160 4.16 -6.82 -11.13
N ASN A 161 3.79 -7.35 -12.29
CA ASN A 161 3.39 -8.76 -12.42
C ASN A 161 4.56 -9.69 -12.12
N ASP A 162 5.75 -9.38 -12.65
CA ASP A 162 6.98 -10.11 -12.37
C ASP A 162 7.38 -10.04 -10.91
N PHE A 163 7.25 -8.86 -10.27
CA PHE A 163 7.47 -8.69 -8.85
C PHE A 163 6.49 -9.54 -8.03
N TYR A 164 5.20 -9.49 -8.37
CA TYR A 164 4.16 -10.27 -7.70
C TYR A 164 4.36 -11.77 -7.88
N GLU A 165 4.69 -12.23 -9.10
CA GLU A 165 5.01 -13.63 -9.36
C GLU A 165 6.27 -14.10 -8.63
N ARG A 166 7.32 -13.28 -8.58
CA ARG A 166 8.54 -13.57 -7.83
C ARG A 166 8.29 -13.62 -6.35
N LEU A 167 7.48 -12.70 -5.83
CA LEU A 167 7.02 -12.70 -4.46
C LEU A 167 6.30 -14.00 -4.13
N LEU A 168 5.36 -14.44 -4.96
CA LEU A 168 4.67 -15.71 -4.80
C LEU A 168 5.63 -16.91 -4.85
N LYS A 169 6.61 -16.91 -5.77
CA LYS A 169 7.62 -17.98 -5.89
C LYS A 169 8.54 -18.04 -4.68
N GLU A 170 9.02 -16.91 -4.18
CA GLU A 170 9.87 -16.88 -2.97
C GLU A 170 9.12 -17.40 -1.75
N LEU A 171 7.85 -17.10 -1.65
CA LEU A 171 7.00 -17.57 -0.57
C LEU A 171 6.72 -19.07 -0.66
N GLN A 172 6.58 -19.62 -1.86
CA GLN A 172 6.47 -21.07 -2.08
C GLN A 172 7.77 -21.80 -1.74
N ASN A 173 8.93 -21.19 -1.99
CA ASN A 173 10.24 -21.79 -1.75
C ASN A 173 10.74 -21.62 -0.31
N GLY A 174 10.27 -20.62 0.42
CA GLY A 174 10.76 -20.26 1.77
C GLY A 174 9.99 -20.85 2.94
N GLY A 175 8.89 -21.52 2.72
CA GLY A 175 8.05 -22.08 3.79
C GLY A 175 7.41 -23.40 3.45
N LYS A 176 7.29 -24.28 4.44
CA LYS A 176 6.41 -25.44 4.44
C LYS A 176 4.94 -24.98 4.40
N ALA A 177 4.57 -24.17 3.42
CA ALA A 177 3.22 -23.69 3.26
C ALA A 177 2.48 -24.64 2.32
N THR A 178 1.62 -25.46 2.87
CA THR A 178 0.54 -26.17 2.18
C THR A 178 -0.35 -25.11 1.52
N GLY A 179 -0.22 -25.00 0.19
CA GLY A 179 -0.76 -23.98 -0.65
C GLY A 179 -2.26 -23.84 -0.67
N GLU A 180 -2.72 -22.70 -0.31
CA GLU A 180 -3.83 -22.00 -0.97
C GLU A 180 -3.59 -20.52 -0.72
N PHE A 181 -3.09 -19.81 -1.76
CA PHE A 181 -2.99 -18.35 -1.70
C PHE A 181 -4.26 -17.75 -2.28
N TYR A 182 -5.02 -17.09 -1.43
CA TYR A 182 -6.16 -16.31 -1.84
C TYR A 182 -5.66 -14.97 -2.39
N THR A 183 -5.75 -14.78 -3.70
CA THR A 183 -5.58 -13.46 -4.30
C THR A 183 -6.89 -12.69 -4.12
N PRO A 184 -6.92 -11.57 -3.39
CA PRO A 184 -8.14 -10.79 -3.23
C PRO A 184 -8.75 -10.44 -4.59
N ARG A 185 -10.04 -10.74 -4.79
CA ARG A 185 -10.72 -10.50 -6.08
C ARG A 185 -10.64 -9.05 -6.54
N ALA A 186 -10.57 -8.11 -5.59
CA ALA A 186 -10.42 -6.69 -5.90
C ALA A 186 -9.09 -6.38 -6.61
N ILE A 187 -8.00 -7.07 -6.26
CA ILE A 187 -6.69 -6.89 -6.94
C ILE A 187 -6.75 -7.49 -8.35
N THR A 188 -7.31 -8.68 -8.50
CA THR A 188 -7.46 -9.30 -9.83
C THR A 188 -8.35 -8.46 -10.73
N SER A 189 -9.45 -7.92 -10.24
CA SER A 189 -10.32 -7.01 -11.02
C SER A 189 -9.58 -5.72 -11.38
N PHE A 190 -8.88 -5.11 -10.41
CA PHE A 190 -8.09 -3.89 -10.68
C PHE A 190 -7.01 -4.14 -11.75
N ILE A 191 -6.29 -5.27 -11.68
CA ILE A 191 -5.27 -5.65 -12.67
C ILE A 191 -5.92 -5.90 -14.04
N VAL A 192 -7.01 -6.65 -14.09
CA VAL A 192 -7.72 -6.98 -15.36
C VAL A 192 -8.28 -5.74 -16.02
N ASP A 193 -8.90 -4.83 -15.25
CA ASP A 193 -9.52 -3.61 -15.81
C ASP A 193 -8.50 -2.56 -16.30
N HIS A 194 -7.21 -2.75 -16.00
CA HIS A 194 -6.13 -1.80 -16.35
C HIS A 194 -5.02 -2.42 -17.21
N VAL A 195 -5.21 -3.65 -17.70
CA VAL A 195 -4.23 -4.38 -18.55
C VAL A 195 -4.66 -4.42 -20.03
N ASP A 196 -5.84 -3.88 -20.37
CA ASP A 196 -6.29 -3.71 -21.77
C ASP A 196 -5.86 -2.35 -22.35
#